data_dc222afd387db873924429602e19732d
#
_entry.id   dc222afd387db873924429602e19732d
#
_cell.length_a   1.000
_cell.length_b   1.000
_cell.length_c   1.000
_cell.angle_alpha   90.00
_cell.angle_beta   90.00
_cell.angle_gamma   90.00
#
_symmetry.space_group_name_H-M   'P 1'
#
loop_
_entity.id
_entity.type
_entity.pdbx_description
1 polymer ?
#
loop_
_entity_poly.entity_id
_entity_poly.type
_entity_poly.pdbx_seq_one_letter_code
_entity_poly.pdbx_strand_id
1 'polypeptide(L)'
;TSTPSEQLDAATAMTSQVATMLSSVTVEPSSAVNLINKSAKFPVLIRNNLDWPVRVDVTLIPDDPRLRATPALSQELAARGATTVEVPVGAIGSGDIEVTYKVTTSDGYVLDDSRTVTVRMRAGWEDAITAVIASLFGLLFLAGITRSLRSRAARKKQASDANEASASQTDATDEAPRPDEASDAPHD
;
A
#
# COMPACT_ATOMS: atom_id res chain seq x y z
N THR A 1 23.19 -65.49 -5.65
CA THR A 1 22.74 -64.76 -6.85
C THR A 1 21.22 -64.64 -6.75
N SER A 2 20.78 -63.42 -6.46
CA SER A 2 19.36 -63.09 -6.37
C SER A 2 18.69 -63.27 -7.75
N THR A 3 17.49 -63.86 -7.77
CA THR A 3 16.72 -64.00 -9.00
C THR A 3 16.24 -62.65 -9.51
N PRO A 4 15.97 -62.50 -10.83
CA PRO A 4 15.46 -61.23 -11.39
C PRO A 4 14.15 -60.77 -10.73
N SER A 5 13.31 -61.69 -10.26
CA SER A 5 12.07 -61.38 -9.54
C SER A 5 12.34 -60.79 -8.13
N GLU A 6 13.28 -61.34 -7.40
CA GLU A 6 13.67 -60.81 -6.07
C GLU A 6 14.29 -59.41 -6.17
N GLN A 7 15.03 -59.14 -7.27
CA GLN A 7 15.57 -57.78 -7.50
C GLN A 7 14.46 -56.80 -7.83
N LEU A 8 13.46 -57.22 -8.60
CA LEU A 8 12.32 -56.35 -8.92
C LEU A 8 11.46 -56.05 -7.69
N ASP A 9 11.21 -57.08 -6.85
CA ASP A 9 10.46 -56.94 -5.61
C ASP A 9 11.20 -56.03 -4.62
N ALA A 10 12.54 -56.16 -4.49
CA ALA A 10 13.36 -55.29 -3.66
C ALA A 10 13.36 -53.84 -4.16
N ALA A 11 13.44 -53.60 -5.47
CA ALA A 11 13.37 -52.28 -6.07
C ALA A 11 12.00 -51.65 -5.86
N THR A 12 10.93 -52.40 -5.99
CA THR A 12 9.57 -51.92 -5.74
C THR A 12 9.35 -51.57 -4.28
N ALA A 13 9.84 -52.43 -3.36
CA ALA A 13 9.79 -52.14 -1.93
C ALA A 13 10.56 -50.87 -1.55
N MET A 14 11.77 -50.67 -2.10
CA MET A 14 12.56 -49.44 -1.88
C MET A 14 11.82 -48.21 -2.41
N THR A 15 11.26 -48.28 -3.61
CA THR A 15 10.51 -47.18 -4.21
C THR A 15 9.30 -46.79 -3.36
N SER A 16 8.55 -47.77 -2.87
CA SER A 16 7.40 -47.53 -2.00
C SER A 16 7.79 -46.93 -0.64
N GLN A 17 8.91 -47.35 -0.08
CA GLN A 17 9.42 -46.83 1.17
C GLN A 17 9.87 -45.38 1.02
N VAL A 18 10.57 -45.02 -0.06
CA VAL A 18 10.94 -43.64 -0.38
C VAL A 18 9.72 -42.77 -0.60
N ALA A 19 8.74 -43.24 -1.34
CA ALA A 19 7.46 -42.52 -1.55
C ALA A 19 6.73 -42.26 -0.22
N THR A 20 6.72 -43.20 0.71
CA THR A 20 6.14 -43.06 2.05
C THR A 20 6.91 -42.01 2.86
N MET A 21 8.23 -41.99 2.78
CA MET A 21 9.06 -40.97 3.45
C MET A 21 8.81 -39.57 2.88
N LEU A 22 8.74 -39.45 1.57
CA LEU A 22 8.46 -38.15 0.90
C LEU A 22 7.07 -37.61 1.25
N SER A 23 6.06 -38.49 1.38
CA SER A 23 4.70 -38.11 1.78
C SER A 23 4.53 -37.79 3.27
N SER A 24 5.59 -37.98 4.09
CA SER A 24 5.55 -37.68 5.51
C SER A 24 5.67 -36.19 5.84
N VAL A 25 6.06 -35.37 4.87
CA VAL A 25 6.03 -33.92 5.00
C VAL A 25 4.84 -33.39 4.18
N THR A 26 3.91 -32.75 4.85
CA THR A 26 2.65 -32.29 4.22
C THR A 26 2.39 -30.83 4.56
N VAL A 27 1.84 -30.11 3.57
CA VAL A 27 1.31 -28.76 3.81
C VAL A 27 -0.09 -28.86 4.37
N GLU A 28 -0.35 -28.23 5.51
CA GLU A 28 -1.69 -28.12 6.05
C GLU A 28 -2.44 -27.00 5.30
N PRO A 29 -3.69 -27.26 4.83
CA PRO A 29 -4.45 -26.27 4.11
C PRO A 29 -4.74 -25.08 5.03
N SER A 30 -4.31 -23.90 4.63
CA SER A 30 -4.73 -22.67 5.29
C SER A 30 -6.07 -22.20 4.68
N SER A 31 -6.88 -21.56 5.49
CA SER A 31 -8.07 -20.84 5.00
C SER A 31 -7.62 -19.72 4.06
N ALA A 32 -8.54 -19.23 3.21
CA ALA A 32 -8.29 -18.12 2.31
C ALA A 32 -7.54 -16.97 3.01
N VAL A 33 -6.42 -16.53 2.46
CA VAL A 33 -5.59 -15.48 3.04
C VAL A 33 -5.95 -14.15 2.42
N ASN A 34 -6.27 -13.16 3.27
CA ASN A 34 -6.54 -11.80 2.82
C ASN A 34 -5.25 -10.96 2.87
N LEU A 35 -4.75 -10.55 1.73
CA LEU A 35 -3.65 -9.60 1.61
C LEU A 35 -4.19 -8.18 1.50
N ILE A 36 -4.04 -7.39 2.56
CA ILE A 36 -4.51 -6.00 2.64
C ILE A 36 -3.42 -5.03 2.16
N ASN A 37 -2.15 -5.43 2.30
CA ASN A 37 -0.99 -4.60 1.97
C ASN A 37 -0.31 -5.05 0.68
N LYS A 38 0.41 -4.12 0.04
CA LYS A 38 1.24 -4.39 -1.15
C LYS A 38 2.37 -5.42 -0.88
N SER A 39 2.77 -5.58 0.37
CA SER A 39 3.77 -6.56 0.82
C SER A 39 3.30 -7.20 2.11
N ALA A 40 3.38 -8.51 2.19
CA ALA A 40 3.01 -9.28 3.36
C ALA A 40 3.87 -10.55 3.47
N LYS A 41 3.80 -11.20 4.63
CA LYS A 41 4.35 -12.52 4.85
C LYS A 41 3.20 -13.53 4.83
N PHE A 42 3.29 -14.49 3.93
CA PHE A 42 2.28 -15.52 3.77
C PHE A 42 2.63 -16.71 4.66
N PRO A 43 1.80 -17.06 5.66
CA PRO A 43 2.09 -18.16 6.55
C PRO A 43 1.74 -19.49 5.87
N VAL A 44 2.68 -20.42 5.81
CA VAL A 44 2.52 -21.79 5.32
C VAL A 44 2.78 -22.73 6.49
N LEU A 45 1.75 -23.44 6.92
CA LEU A 45 1.89 -24.43 7.98
C LEU A 45 2.29 -25.78 7.37
N ILE A 46 3.45 -26.28 7.76
CA ILE A 46 4.01 -27.54 7.26
C ILE A 46 4.18 -28.49 8.42
N ARG A 47 3.66 -29.70 8.27
CA ARG A 47 3.80 -30.77 9.23
C ARG A 47 4.87 -31.76 8.79
N ASN A 48 5.82 -32.01 9.65
CA ASN A 48 6.81 -33.05 9.50
C ASN A 48 6.43 -34.24 10.39
N ASN A 49 6.08 -35.36 9.79
CA ASN A 49 5.74 -36.59 10.52
C ASN A 49 6.95 -37.55 10.68
N LEU A 50 8.14 -37.14 10.23
CA LEU A 50 9.37 -37.91 10.41
C LEU A 50 9.93 -37.74 11.83
N ASP A 51 10.69 -38.74 12.27
CA ASP A 51 11.34 -38.75 13.58
C ASP A 51 12.58 -37.85 13.69
N TRP A 52 12.94 -37.18 12.60
CA TRP A 52 14.11 -36.30 12.51
C TRP A 52 13.75 -34.96 11.84
N PRO A 53 14.50 -33.91 12.16
CA PRO A 53 14.30 -32.63 11.49
C PRO A 53 14.69 -32.70 10.02
N VAL A 54 13.99 -31.95 9.16
CA VAL A 54 14.29 -31.85 7.72
C VAL A 54 14.39 -30.40 7.31
N ARG A 55 15.24 -30.12 6.31
CA ARG A 55 15.32 -28.81 5.67
C ARG A 55 14.58 -28.83 4.35
N VAL A 56 13.74 -27.82 4.17
CA VAL A 56 12.91 -27.70 2.99
C VAL A 56 12.97 -26.27 2.42
N ASP A 57 12.71 -26.18 1.14
CA ASP A 57 12.48 -24.92 0.44
C ASP A 57 10.99 -24.80 0.17
N VAL A 58 10.42 -23.66 0.50
CA VAL A 58 9.00 -23.38 0.33
C VAL A 58 8.81 -22.31 -0.73
N THR A 59 8.14 -22.66 -1.81
CA THR A 59 7.83 -21.76 -2.92
C THR A 59 6.32 -21.67 -3.10
N LEU A 60 5.83 -20.47 -3.31
CA LEU A 60 4.46 -20.20 -3.71
C LEU A 60 4.44 -19.90 -5.21
N ILE A 61 3.59 -20.60 -5.95
CA ILE A 61 3.41 -20.43 -7.38
C ILE A 61 2.02 -19.83 -7.60
N PRO A 62 1.92 -18.50 -7.77
CA PRO A 62 0.65 -17.87 -8.14
C PRO A 62 0.32 -18.13 -9.61
N ASP A 63 -0.95 -18.25 -9.92
CA ASP A 63 -1.48 -18.38 -11.28
C ASP A 63 -1.51 -17.05 -12.05
N ASP A 64 -1.37 -15.92 -11.32
CA ASP A 64 -1.43 -14.58 -11.88
C ASP A 64 -0.18 -13.74 -11.49
N PRO A 65 0.45 -13.04 -12.45
CA PRO A 65 1.65 -12.23 -12.19
C PRO A 65 1.42 -11.01 -11.29
N ARG A 66 0.19 -10.67 -10.95
CA ARG A 66 -0.16 -9.62 -9.98
C ARG A 66 0.25 -9.97 -8.55
N LEU A 67 0.45 -11.25 -8.24
CA LEU A 67 1.05 -11.71 -7.00
C LEU A 67 2.46 -12.22 -7.30
N ARG A 68 3.44 -11.74 -6.56
CA ARG A 68 4.82 -12.22 -6.61
C ARG A 68 5.19 -12.82 -5.27
N ALA A 69 5.79 -13.99 -5.27
CA ALA A 69 6.29 -14.64 -4.08
C ALA A 69 7.81 -14.79 -4.16
N THR A 70 8.48 -14.59 -3.04
CA THR A 70 9.92 -14.87 -2.89
C THR A 70 10.06 -16.17 -2.14
N PRO A 71 10.76 -17.19 -2.67
CA PRO A 71 10.94 -18.47 -2.00
C PRO A 71 11.56 -18.33 -0.61
N ALA A 72 11.04 -19.07 0.35
CA ALA A 72 11.66 -19.24 1.67
C ALA A 72 12.55 -20.47 1.64
N LEU A 73 13.87 -20.24 1.54
CA LEU A 73 14.86 -21.30 1.39
C LEU A 73 15.38 -21.80 2.75
N SER A 74 15.80 -23.07 2.78
CA SER A 74 16.48 -23.72 3.91
C SER A 74 15.72 -23.63 5.24
N GLN A 75 14.41 -23.81 5.19
CA GLN A 75 13.57 -23.80 6.38
C GLN A 75 13.69 -25.13 7.12
N GLU A 76 14.00 -25.08 8.43
CA GLU A 76 14.13 -26.26 9.26
C GLU A 76 12.76 -26.63 9.87
N LEU A 77 12.29 -27.82 9.59
CA LEU A 77 11.09 -28.41 10.16
C LEU A 77 11.46 -29.32 11.31
N ALA A 78 10.96 -29.05 12.50
CA ALA A 78 11.20 -29.91 13.66
C ALA A 78 10.67 -31.33 13.45
N ALA A 79 11.32 -32.34 14.05
CA ALA A 79 10.85 -33.72 14.04
C ALA A 79 9.47 -33.83 14.69
N ARG A 80 8.57 -34.62 14.10
CA ARG A 80 7.20 -34.87 14.58
C ARG A 80 6.44 -33.59 14.95
N GLY A 81 6.68 -32.50 14.23
CA GLY A 81 6.16 -31.17 14.54
C GLY A 81 5.50 -30.48 13.37
N ALA A 82 4.79 -29.39 13.68
CA ALA A 82 4.30 -28.45 12.70
C ALA A 82 5.10 -27.14 12.81
N THR A 83 5.52 -26.60 11.68
CA THR A 83 6.30 -25.35 11.62
C THR A 83 5.60 -24.41 10.66
N THR A 84 5.41 -23.16 11.09
CA THR A 84 4.90 -22.10 10.20
C THR A 84 6.07 -21.41 9.52
N VAL A 85 6.10 -21.52 8.20
CA VAL A 85 7.07 -20.83 7.34
C VAL A 85 6.44 -19.57 6.78
N GLU A 86 7.08 -18.44 6.94
CA GLU A 86 6.65 -17.16 6.40
C GLU A 86 7.29 -16.91 5.02
N VAL A 87 6.47 -16.94 3.96
CA VAL A 87 6.92 -16.67 2.60
C VAL A 87 6.60 -15.22 2.24
N PRO A 88 7.60 -14.38 1.92
CA PRO A 88 7.37 -13.00 1.51
C PRO A 88 6.61 -12.95 0.19
N VAL A 89 5.52 -12.17 0.17
CA VAL A 89 4.70 -11.95 -1.03
C VAL A 89 4.48 -10.47 -1.29
N GLY A 90 4.39 -10.11 -2.58
CA GLY A 90 4.09 -8.76 -3.04
C GLY A 90 2.90 -8.76 -3.99
N ALA A 91 1.88 -7.93 -3.71
CA ALA A 91 0.68 -7.78 -4.53
C ALA A 91 0.71 -6.48 -5.35
N ILE A 92 0.45 -6.57 -6.66
CA ILE A 92 0.42 -5.44 -7.60
C ILE A 92 -1.02 -5.25 -8.12
N GLY A 93 -2.00 -5.28 -7.26
CA GLY A 93 -3.39 -5.13 -7.68
C GLY A 93 -4.36 -5.79 -6.74
N SER A 94 -5.64 -5.72 -7.07
CA SER A 94 -6.73 -6.35 -6.30
C SER A 94 -7.32 -7.51 -7.09
N GLY A 95 -7.88 -8.48 -6.39
CA GLY A 95 -8.54 -9.64 -6.98
C GLY A 95 -8.27 -10.91 -6.19
N ASP A 96 -8.91 -12.00 -6.62
CA ASP A 96 -8.71 -13.32 -6.06
C ASP A 96 -7.75 -14.09 -6.99
N ILE A 97 -6.70 -14.67 -6.42
CA ILE A 97 -5.64 -15.40 -7.14
C ILE A 97 -5.50 -16.78 -6.50
N GLU A 98 -5.35 -17.79 -7.32
CA GLU A 98 -4.99 -19.12 -6.86
C GLU A 98 -3.47 -19.26 -6.72
N VAL A 99 -3.04 -19.83 -5.61
CA VAL A 99 -1.63 -20.02 -5.30
C VAL A 99 -1.40 -21.48 -4.96
N THR A 100 -0.51 -22.13 -5.68
CA THR A 100 -0.09 -23.50 -5.42
C THR A 100 1.15 -23.49 -4.53
N TYR A 101 1.12 -24.30 -3.48
CA TYR A 101 2.29 -24.55 -2.63
C TYR A 101 3.22 -25.53 -3.32
N LYS A 102 4.50 -25.27 -3.27
CA LYS A 102 5.53 -26.23 -3.67
C LYS A 102 6.58 -26.32 -2.57
N VAL A 103 6.64 -27.47 -1.93
CA VAL A 103 7.64 -27.80 -0.91
C VAL A 103 8.63 -28.78 -1.51
N THR A 104 9.90 -28.41 -1.47
CA THR A 104 11.00 -29.25 -1.98
C THR A 104 12.06 -29.46 -0.91
N THR A 105 12.81 -30.52 -1.02
CA THR A 105 14.07 -30.67 -0.24
C THR A 105 15.14 -29.73 -0.79
N SER A 106 16.22 -29.51 -0.03
CA SER A 106 17.39 -28.77 -0.51
C SER A 106 18.04 -29.34 -1.78
N ASP A 107 17.79 -30.61 -2.06
CA ASP A 107 18.30 -31.31 -3.25
C ASP A 107 17.31 -31.23 -4.43
N GLY A 108 16.16 -30.53 -4.27
CA GLY A 108 15.17 -30.28 -5.31
C GLY A 108 14.09 -31.35 -5.47
N TYR A 109 14.03 -32.37 -4.60
CA TYR A 109 12.96 -33.35 -4.63
C TYR A 109 11.65 -32.73 -4.11
N VAL A 110 10.57 -32.91 -4.87
CA VAL A 110 9.24 -32.41 -4.50
C VAL A 110 8.64 -33.27 -3.40
N LEU A 111 8.29 -32.65 -2.28
CA LEU A 111 7.62 -33.30 -1.14
C LEU A 111 6.10 -33.12 -1.21
N ASP A 112 5.63 -31.94 -1.52
CA ASP A 112 4.19 -31.64 -1.72
C ASP A 112 4.05 -30.46 -2.71
N ASP A 113 3.20 -30.65 -3.72
CA ASP A 113 2.82 -29.64 -4.73
C ASP A 113 1.31 -29.68 -5.05
N SER A 114 0.55 -30.42 -4.25
CA SER A 114 -0.86 -30.74 -4.53
C SER A 114 -1.86 -29.74 -3.94
N ARG A 115 -1.40 -28.77 -3.16
CA ARG A 115 -2.28 -27.86 -2.41
C ARG A 115 -2.37 -26.51 -3.08
N THR A 116 -3.62 -26.05 -3.26
CA THR A 116 -3.94 -24.72 -3.79
C THR A 116 -4.77 -23.96 -2.77
N VAL A 117 -4.54 -22.65 -2.67
CA VAL A 117 -5.30 -21.74 -1.81
C VAL A 117 -5.69 -20.49 -2.58
N THR A 118 -6.89 -19.99 -2.32
CA THR A 118 -7.33 -18.70 -2.87
C THR A 118 -6.81 -17.56 -1.99
N VAL A 119 -6.03 -16.69 -2.58
CA VAL A 119 -5.52 -15.47 -1.96
C VAL A 119 -6.34 -14.29 -2.46
N ARG A 120 -7.03 -13.64 -1.54
CA ARG A 120 -7.81 -12.43 -1.81
C ARG A 120 -6.96 -11.21 -1.55
N MET A 121 -6.62 -10.49 -2.63
CA MET A 121 -5.82 -9.27 -2.57
C MET A 121 -6.71 -8.04 -2.57
N ARG A 122 -6.47 -7.13 -1.63
CA ARG A 122 -7.01 -5.77 -1.61
C ARG A 122 -5.84 -4.80 -1.55
N ALA A 123 -5.15 -4.62 -2.68
CA ALA A 123 -4.12 -3.59 -2.75
C ALA A 123 -4.81 -2.22 -2.67
N GLY A 124 -4.55 -1.49 -1.58
CA GLY A 124 -5.16 -0.18 -1.28
C GLY A 124 -4.83 0.88 -2.33
N TRP A 125 -5.57 0.89 -3.42
CA TRP A 125 -5.60 1.98 -4.39
C TRP A 125 -6.33 3.21 -3.83
N GLU A 126 -7.09 3.00 -2.73
CA GLU A 126 -7.82 4.04 -2.02
C GLU A 126 -6.87 5.14 -1.51
N ASP A 127 -5.66 4.79 -1.07
CA ASP A 127 -4.67 5.77 -0.61
C ASP A 127 -4.22 6.72 -1.73
N ALA A 128 -4.07 6.23 -2.96
CA ALA A 128 -3.67 7.05 -4.10
C ALA A 128 -4.79 8.03 -4.51
N ILE A 129 -6.04 7.58 -4.52
CA ILE A 129 -7.20 8.43 -4.82
C ILE A 129 -7.38 9.48 -3.72
N THR A 130 -7.29 9.08 -2.46
CA THR A 130 -7.37 9.99 -1.32
C THR A 130 -6.28 11.05 -1.37
N ALA A 131 -5.05 10.67 -1.71
CA ALA A 131 -3.93 11.60 -1.87
C ALA A 131 -4.16 12.59 -3.02
N VAL A 132 -4.69 12.15 -4.16
CA VAL A 132 -5.03 13.01 -5.30
C VAL A 132 -6.14 13.98 -4.93
N ILE A 133 -7.21 13.51 -4.29
CA ILE A 133 -8.33 14.34 -3.86
C ILE A 133 -7.86 15.37 -2.82
N ALA A 134 -7.09 14.94 -1.81
CA ALA A 134 -6.54 15.84 -0.79
C ALA A 134 -5.61 16.90 -1.40
N SER A 135 -4.80 16.52 -2.40
CA SER A 135 -3.92 17.47 -3.11
C SER A 135 -4.73 18.49 -3.91
N LEU A 136 -5.81 18.07 -4.57
CA LEU A 136 -6.68 18.96 -5.32
C LEU A 136 -7.38 19.97 -4.40
N PHE A 137 -7.91 19.50 -3.27
CA PHE A 137 -8.52 20.39 -2.26
C PHE A 137 -7.48 21.35 -1.66
N GLY A 138 -6.26 20.89 -1.40
CA GLY A 138 -5.16 21.73 -0.92
C GLY A 138 -4.80 22.85 -1.91
N LEU A 139 -4.73 22.53 -3.19
CA LEU A 139 -4.48 23.53 -4.25
C LEU A 139 -5.61 24.54 -4.39
N LEU A 140 -6.86 24.09 -4.33
CA LEU A 140 -8.03 24.99 -4.38
C LEU A 140 -8.07 25.92 -3.16
N PHE A 141 -7.75 25.40 -1.99
CA PHE A 141 -7.68 26.19 -0.76
C PHE A 141 -6.58 27.27 -0.82
N LEU A 142 -5.38 26.89 -1.28
CA LEU A 142 -4.29 27.84 -1.50
C LEU A 142 -4.64 28.92 -2.53
N ALA A 143 -5.28 28.53 -3.64
CA ALA A 143 -5.75 29.47 -4.64
C ALA A 143 -6.82 30.42 -4.08
N GLY A 144 -7.72 29.93 -3.24
CA GLY A 144 -8.71 30.74 -2.51
C GLY A 144 -8.09 31.77 -1.58
N ILE A 145 -7.08 31.35 -0.79
CA ILE A 145 -6.35 32.27 0.11
C ILE A 145 -5.61 33.34 -0.67
N THR A 146 -4.87 32.99 -1.70
CA THR A 146 -4.10 33.96 -2.50
C THR A 146 -5.03 34.94 -3.19
N ARG A 147 -6.18 34.49 -3.70
CA ARG A 147 -7.21 35.36 -4.26
C ARG A 147 -7.81 36.31 -3.21
N SER A 148 -8.11 35.79 -2.01
CA SER A 148 -8.64 36.61 -0.90
C SER A 148 -7.65 37.67 -0.42
N LEU A 149 -6.37 37.33 -0.33
CA LEU A 149 -5.33 38.29 0.07
C LEU A 149 -5.12 39.36 -0.98
N ARG A 150 -5.13 39.01 -2.28
CA ARG A 150 -5.04 39.99 -3.37
C ARG A 150 -6.22 40.94 -3.41
N SER A 151 -7.43 40.49 -3.16
CA SER A 151 -8.62 41.35 -3.12
C SER A 151 -8.61 42.33 -1.92
N ARG A 152 -8.06 41.92 -0.78
CA ARG A 152 -7.89 42.80 0.39
C ARG A 152 -6.83 43.85 0.15
N ALA A 153 -5.70 43.51 -0.52
CA ALA A 153 -4.66 44.46 -0.89
C ALA A 153 -5.18 45.52 -1.89
N ALA A 154 -5.98 45.12 -2.86
CA ALA A 154 -6.58 46.04 -3.84
C ALA A 154 -7.57 47.02 -3.18
N ARG A 155 -8.40 46.54 -2.23
CA ARG A 155 -9.32 47.43 -1.47
C ARG A 155 -8.60 48.42 -0.60
N LYS A 156 -7.46 48.05 0.02
CA LYS A 156 -6.68 48.94 0.85
C LYS A 156 -6.03 50.06 0.04
N LYS A 157 -5.59 49.77 -1.19
CA LYS A 157 -5.05 50.75 -2.11
C LYS A 157 -6.10 51.75 -2.57
N GLN A 158 -7.30 51.32 -2.94
CA GLN A 158 -8.42 52.18 -3.30
C GLN A 158 -8.88 53.10 -2.14
N ALA A 159 -8.87 52.60 -0.91
CA ALA A 159 -9.22 53.42 0.26
C ALA A 159 -8.16 54.46 0.55
N SER A 160 -6.86 54.22 0.29
CA SER A 160 -5.79 55.18 0.41
C SER A 160 -5.91 56.29 -0.65
N ASP A 161 -6.13 55.91 -1.91
CA ASP A 161 -6.27 56.83 -3.04
C ASP A 161 -7.52 57.74 -2.89
N ALA A 162 -8.64 57.20 -2.35
CA ALA A 162 -9.85 57.99 -2.06
C ALA A 162 -9.67 58.96 -0.91
N ASN A 163 -8.84 58.64 0.09
CA ASN A 163 -8.55 59.51 1.21
C ASN A 163 -7.60 60.68 0.81
N GLU A 164 -6.63 60.43 -0.09
CA GLU A 164 -5.78 61.48 -0.64
C GLU A 164 -6.57 62.46 -1.56
N ALA A 165 -7.50 61.90 -2.36
CA ALA A 165 -8.39 62.74 -3.21
C ALA A 165 -9.29 63.65 -2.35
N SER A 166 -9.81 63.16 -1.21
CA SER A 166 -10.65 63.98 -0.30
C SER A 166 -9.84 65.06 0.43
N ALA A 167 -8.57 64.76 0.79
CA ALA A 167 -7.69 65.73 1.42
C ALA A 167 -7.32 66.90 0.48
N SER A 168 -7.14 66.63 -0.81
CA SER A 168 -6.84 67.64 -1.83
C SER A 168 -8.04 68.54 -2.18
N GLN A 169 -9.27 68.15 -1.91
CA GLN A 169 -10.47 68.95 -2.11
C GLN A 169 -10.79 69.90 -0.96
N THR A 170 -10.28 69.64 0.26
CA THR A 170 -10.55 70.46 1.42
C THR A 170 -9.63 71.69 1.46
N ASP A 171 -8.49 71.65 0.77
CA ASP A 171 -7.54 72.79 0.72
C ASP A 171 -7.89 73.82 -0.36
N ALA A 172 -8.90 73.59 -1.19
CA ALA A 172 -9.33 74.49 -2.29
C ALA A 172 -10.56 75.35 -1.96
N THR A 173 -11.10 75.27 -0.74
CA THR A 173 -12.37 75.96 -0.40
C THR A 173 -12.21 77.07 0.67
N ASP A 174 -10.96 77.44 1.08
CA ASP A 174 -10.70 78.49 2.08
C ASP A 174 -10.11 79.77 1.46
N GLU A 175 -10.64 80.21 0.30
CA GLU A 175 -10.38 81.55 -0.25
C GLU A 175 -11.71 82.17 -0.67
N ALA A 176 -12.45 82.69 0.30
CA ALA A 176 -13.62 83.56 0.02
C ALA A 176 -13.23 85.02 0.48
N PRO A 177 -13.44 86.01 -0.37
CA PRO A 177 -13.05 87.32 -0.11
C PRO A 177 -13.96 88.05 0.88
N ARG A 178 -13.39 88.85 1.74
CA ARG A 178 -14.05 89.77 2.68
C ARG A 178 -14.77 90.90 1.90
N PRO A 179 -16.01 91.23 2.26
CA PRO A 179 -16.56 92.48 1.82
C PRO A 179 -16.11 93.67 2.77
N ASP A 180 -15.67 94.68 2.12
CA ASP A 180 -15.32 95.99 2.73
C ASP A 180 -16.52 96.73 3.34
N GLU A 181 -16.18 97.53 4.34
CA GLU A 181 -16.93 98.55 5.01
C GLU A 181 -17.52 99.59 4.06
N ALA A 182 -18.67 100.11 4.34
CA ALA A 182 -18.99 101.51 4.35
C ALA A 182 -20.43 101.69 4.85
N SER A 183 -20.57 102.23 6.05
CA SER A 183 -20.98 103.62 6.32
C SER A 183 -22.34 104.01 5.76
N ASP A 184 -23.34 104.27 6.54
CA ASP A 184 -23.67 105.62 7.03
C ASP A 184 -25.04 105.58 7.76
N ALA A 185 -25.12 106.35 8.78
CA ALA A 185 -26.33 106.72 9.49
C ALA A 185 -27.04 107.84 8.74
N PRO A 186 -28.07 108.54 9.24
CA PRO A 186 -29.12 108.27 10.28
C PRO A 186 -30.56 108.68 9.79
N HIS A 187 -31.43 108.83 10.78
CA HIS A 187 -32.68 109.57 10.91
C HIS A 187 -34.00 108.75 10.91
N ASP A 188 -34.60 108.93 11.90
CA ASP A 188 -35.75 109.48 12.67
C ASP A 188 -36.45 108.41 13.46
#